data_ea2bbfe73e863520ce4e218f499d9051
#
_entry.id   ea2bbfe73e863520ce4e218f499d9051
#
_cell.length_a   1.000
_cell.length_b   1.000
_cell.length_c   1.000
_cell.angle_alpha   90.00
_cell.angle_beta   90.00
_cell.angle_gamma   90.00
#
_symmetry.space_group_name_H-M   'P 1'
#
loop_
_entity.id
_entity.type
_entity.pdbx_description
1 polymer ?
#
loop_
_entity_poly.entity_id
_entity_poly.type
_entity_poly.pdbx_seq_one_letter_code
_entity_poly.pdbx_strand_id
1 'polypeptide(L)'
;MQQSLSALVLAAGKGTRMNSRKLKVLHEIAGLPLVCHVIEAIKPLQPDNIVVVIPSGHETIGDVVKPAAIKIQQNALGTGDAVKCGLADLKTLSGTVLVAFGADPMITTETLKKMIEAREIENPPDVVVLGFRTENPDRYGRLVLDDDGKLERIVEVSEADTID
;
A
#
# COMPACT_ATOMS: atom_id res chain seq x y z
N MET A 1 -6.18 25.12 4.59
CA MET A 1 -4.88 24.71 4.00
C MET A 1 -5.01 23.24 3.68
N GLN A 2 -4.73 22.82 2.45
CA GLN A 2 -4.75 21.40 2.07
C GLN A 2 -3.63 20.71 2.87
N GLN A 3 -3.95 19.60 3.56
CA GLN A 3 -2.93 18.85 4.28
C GLN A 3 -1.97 18.21 3.28
N SER A 4 -0.68 18.15 3.61
CA SER A 4 0.32 17.47 2.79
C SER A 4 -0.05 15.99 2.64
N LEU A 5 0.03 15.46 1.42
CA LEU A 5 -0.23 14.06 1.10
C LEU A 5 1.02 13.44 0.46
N SER A 6 1.54 12.39 1.07
CA SER A 6 2.57 11.55 0.46
C SER A 6 2.03 10.15 0.18
N ALA A 7 2.33 9.60 -0.99
CA ALA A 7 1.90 8.26 -1.37
C ALA A 7 3.09 7.29 -1.44
N LEU A 8 2.97 6.15 -0.77
CA LEU A 8 3.90 5.04 -0.86
C LEU A 8 3.25 3.86 -1.58
N VAL A 9 3.90 3.37 -2.63
CA VAL A 9 3.46 2.17 -3.35
C VAL A 9 4.43 1.03 -3.04
N LEU A 10 3.94 0.02 -2.31
CA LEU A 10 4.76 -1.12 -1.89
C LEU A 10 4.85 -2.14 -3.02
N ALA A 11 6.03 -2.27 -3.62
CA ALA A 11 6.32 -3.12 -4.76
C ALA A 11 7.47 -4.12 -4.50
N ALA A 12 7.95 -4.24 -3.24
CA ALA A 12 9.08 -5.08 -2.87
C ALA A 12 8.74 -6.56 -2.62
N GLY A 13 7.45 -6.94 -2.70
CA GLY A 13 7.00 -8.32 -2.50
C GLY A 13 7.49 -9.27 -3.60
N LYS A 14 8.06 -10.42 -3.20
CA LYS A 14 8.64 -11.42 -4.12
C LYS A 14 7.63 -12.09 -5.05
N GLY A 15 6.33 -12.10 -4.73
CA GLY A 15 5.29 -12.70 -5.56
C GLY A 15 5.46 -14.21 -5.84
N THR A 16 6.02 -14.96 -4.90
CA THR A 16 6.42 -16.38 -5.06
C THR A 16 5.29 -17.29 -5.54
N ARG A 17 4.04 -16.97 -5.18
CA ARG A 17 2.84 -17.71 -5.61
C ARG A 17 2.55 -17.62 -7.11
N MET A 18 3.11 -16.63 -7.82
CA MET A 18 2.88 -16.47 -9.27
C MET A 18 3.74 -17.39 -10.13
N ASN A 19 4.71 -18.10 -9.53
CA ASN A 19 5.63 -19.02 -10.23
C ASN A 19 6.21 -18.40 -11.53
N SER A 20 6.61 -17.13 -11.46
CA SER A 20 7.13 -16.33 -12.57
C SER A 20 8.47 -15.72 -12.22
N ARG A 21 9.36 -15.58 -13.25
CA ARG A 21 10.61 -14.83 -13.11
C ARG A 21 10.38 -13.31 -13.14
N LYS A 22 9.26 -12.86 -13.70
CA LYS A 22 8.85 -11.45 -13.74
C LYS A 22 8.28 -11.08 -12.37
N LEU A 23 8.71 -9.98 -11.78
CA LEU A 23 8.15 -9.48 -10.53
C LEU A 23 6.64 -9.32 -10.62
N LYS A 24 5.92 -9.66 -9.54
CA LYS A 24 4.46 -9.59 -9.48
C LYS A 24 3.92 -8.27 -10.02
N VAL A 25 4.48 -7.16 -9.57
CA VAL A 25 4.03 -5.79 -9.88
C VAL A 25 4.25 -5.37 -11.33
N LEU A 26 5.10 -6.10 -12.08
CA LEU A 26 5.37 -5.83 -13.48
C LEU A 26 4.49 -6.65 -14.43
N HIS A 27 3.72 -7.63 -13.94
CA HIS A 27 2.72 -8.29 -14.79
C HIS A 27 1.68 -7.27 -15.24
N GLU A 28 1.16 -7.47 -16.45
CA GLU A 28 0.31 -6.48 -17.12
C GLU A 28 -1.15 -6.93 -17.12
N ILE A 29 -2.04 -5.96 -16.94
CA ILE A 29 -3.46 -6.04 -17.23
C ILE A 29 -3.76 -4.94 -18.25
N ALA A 30 -4.40 -5.30 -19.36
CA ALA A 30 -4.72 -4.39 -20.45
C ALA A 30 -3.47 -3.62 -20.98
N GLY A 31 -2.29 -4.27 -21.00
CA GLY A 31 -1.04 -3.68 -21.52
C GLY A 31 -0.34 -2.73 -20.54
N LEU A 32 -0.81 -2.58 -19.31
CA LEU A 32 -0.21 -1.73 -18.30
C LEU A 32 0.22 -2.55 -17.08
N PRO A 33 1.46 -2.41 -16.56
CA PRO A 33 1.92 -3.08 -15.34
C PRO A 33 1.03 -2.81 -14.13
N LEU A 34 0.86 -3.81 -13.24
CA LEU A 34 0.01 -3.68 -12.04
C LEU A 34 0.36 -2.44 -11.22
N VAL A 35 1.65 -2.17 -11.01
CA VAL A 35 2.12 -1.01 -10.24
C VAL A 35 1.70 0.31 -10.90
N CYS A 36 1.65 0.36 -12.23
CA CYS A 36 1.24 1.56 -12.95
C CYS A 36 -0.26 1.83 -12.80
N HIS A 37 -1.12 0.81 -12.76
CA HIS A 37 -2.54 0.98 -12.45
C HIS A 37 -2.73 1.65 -11.09
N VAL A 38 -1.97 1.23 -10.07
CA VAL A 38 -2.04 1.83 -8.73
C VAL A 38 -1.56 3.29 -8.75
N ILE A 39 -0.47 3.58 -9.45
CA ILE A 39 0.04 4.95 -9.58
C ILE A 39 -0.98 5.84 -10.31
N GLU A 40 -1.62 5.35 -11.38
CA GLU A 40 -2.66 6.10 -12.10
C GLU A 40 -3.89 6.39 -11.21
N ALA A 41 -4.26 5.47 -10.31
CA ALA A 41 -5.33 5.70 -9.36
C ALA A 41 -4.96 6.75 -8.27
N ILE A 42 -3.66 6.88 -7.95
CA ILE A 42 -3.14 7.83 -6.96
C ILE A 42 -2.99 9.26 -7.53
N LYS A 43 -2.53 9.39 -8.78
CA LYS A 43 -2.23 10.69 -9.41
C LYS A 43 -3.33 11.75 -9.28
N PRO A 44 -4.64 11.45 -9.47
CA PRO A 44 -5.69 12.45 -9.36
C PRO A 44 -5.86 13.04 -7.95
N LEU A 45 -5.30 12.40 -6.92
CA LEU A 45 -5.27 12.89 -5.54
C LEU A 45 -4.23 14.00 -5.32
N GLN A 46 -3.38 14.24 -6.32
CA GLN A 46 -2.33 15.26 -6.32
C GLN A 46 -1.39 15.20 -5.11
N PRO A 47 -0.81 14.02 -4.79
CA PRO A 47 0.13 13.93 -3.69
C PRO A 47 1.39 14.74 -3.97
N ASP A 48 2.00 15.29 -2.92
CA ASP A 48 3.28 16.03 -3.00
C ASP A 48 4.42 15.10 -3.45
N ASN A 49 4.32 13.81 -3.08
CA ASN A 49 5.30 12.78 -3.42
C ASN A 49 4.62 11.45 -3.73
N ILE A 50 5.11 10.75 -4.76
CA ILE A 50 4.84 9.32 -4.98
C ILE A 50 6.17 8.58 -4.93
N VAL A 51 6.28 7.65 -3.99
CA VAL A 51 7.47 6.82 -3.78
C VAL A 51 7.10 5.36 -3.96
N VAL A 52 7.80 4.66 -4.82
CA VAL A 52 7.63 3.22 -5.04
C VAL A 52 8.75 2.47 -4.33
N VAL A 53 8.40 1.60 -3.39
CA VAL A 53 9.37 0.78 -2.66
C VAL A 53 9.57 -0.53 -3.40
N ILE A 54 10.78 -0.78 -3.85
CA ILE A 54 11.17 -1.91 -4.70
C ILE A 54 12.19 -2.82 -4.00
N PRO A 55 12.31 -4.09 -4.39
CA PRO A 55 13.36 -4.95 -3.86
C PRO A 55 14.72 -4.61 -4.48
N SER A 56 15.81 -4.90 -3.76
CA SER A 56 17.18 -4.78 -4.28
C SER A 56 17.38 -5.64 -5.54
N GLY A 57 18.18 -5.15 -6.48
CA GLY A 57 18.50 -5.83 -7.75
C GLY A 57 17.40 -5.66 -8.84
N HIS A 58 16.41 -4.80 -8.62
CA HIS A 58 15.32 -4.55 -9.57
C HIS A 58 15.13 -3.05 -9.88
N GLU A 59 16.22 -2.29 -9.88
CA GLU A 59 16.24 -0.84 -10.06
C GLU A 59 15.63 -0.38 -11.39
N THR A 60 15.61 -1.27 -12.40
CA THR A 60 14.96 -1.02 -13.70
C THR A 60 13.45 -0.76 -13.60
N ILE A 61 12.82 -1.13 -12.48
CA ILE A 61 11.42 -0.74 -12.18
C ILE A 61 11.30 0.79 -12.18
N GLY A 62 12.36 1.50 -11.79
CA GLY A 62 12.38 2.96 -11.81
C GLY A 62 11.99 3.58 -13.14
N ASP A 63 12.39 2.96 -14.26
CA ASP A 63 12.01 3.45 -15.58
C ASP A 63 10.52 3.26 -15.90
N VAL A 64 9.93 2.19 -15.36
CA VAL A 64 8.52 1.84 -15.54
C VAL A 64 7.60 2.77 -14.76
N VAL A 65 8.02 3.19 -13.55
CA VAL A 65 7.18 3.96 -12.62
C VAL A 65 7.36 5.47 -12.71
N LYS A 66 8.20 5.98 -13.60
CA LYS A 66 8.41 7.43 -13.79
C LYS A 66 7.08 8.17 -13.94
N PRO A 67 6.94 9.38 -13.37
CA PRO A 67 7.95 10.17 -12.64
C PRO A 67 8.05 9.86 -11.13
N ALA A 68 7.43 8.80 -10.62
CA ALA A 68 7.53 8.43 -9.21
C ALA A 68 8.98 8.13 -8.80
N ALA A 69 9.35 8.52 -7.59
CA ALA A 69 10.65 8.18 -7.02
C ALA A 69 10.68 6.70 -6.60
N ILE A 70 11.87 6.09 -6.58
CA ILE A 70 12.03 4.73 -6.06
C ILE A 70 12.83 4.73 -4.75
N LYS A 71 12.53 3.76 -3.89
CA LYS A 71 13.31 3.38 -2.71
C LYS A 71 13.56 1.89 -2.70
N ILE A 72 14.77 1.51 -2.33
CA ILE A 72 15.20 0.10 -2.36
C ILE A 72 15.09 -0.48 -0.96
N GLN A 73 14.20 -1.45 -0.79
CA GLN A 73 14.19 -2.29 0.41
C GLN A 73 15.27 -3.36 0.27
N GLN A 74 16.34 -3.24 1.06
CA GLN A 74 17.50 -4.14 0.97
C GLN A 74 17.16 -5.56 1.43
N ASN A 75 16.39 -5.68 2.51
CA ASN A 75 15.96 -6.94 3.09
C ASN A 75 14.44 -7.00 3.14
N ALA A 76 13.86 -8.12 2.76
CA ALA A 76 12.40 -8.31 2.78
C ALA A 76 11.91 -8.61 4.21
N LEU A 77 11.94 -7.61 5.10
CA LEU A 77 11.55 -7.72 6.50
C LEU A 77 10.05 -7.43 6.76
N GLY A 78 9.25 -7.40 5.69
CA GLY A 78 7.82 -7.20 5.77
C GLY A 78 7.35 -5.81 5.38
N THR A 79 6.02 -5.61 5.48
CA THR A 79 5.33 -4.40 5.03
C THR A 79 5.73 -3.16 5.83
N GLY A 80 5.84 -3.28 7.16
CA GLY A 80 6.23 -2.17 8.03
C GLY A 80 7.64 -1.66 7.73
N ASP A 81 8.59 -2.57 7.44
CA ASP A 81 9.95 -2.22 7.03
C ASP A 81 9.97 -1.51 5.67
N ALA A 82 9.15 -1.98 4.71
CA ALA A 82 9.00 -1.31 3.42
C ALA A 82 8.47 0.12 3.57
N VAL A 83 7.51 0.34 4.46
CA VAL A 83 7.00 1.69 4.78
C VAL A 83 8.11 2.56 5.38
N LYS A 84 8.85 2.07 6.38
CA LYS A 84 10.00 2.79 6.96
C LYS A 84 11.02 3.17 5.90
N CYS A 85 11.36 2.24 4.99
CA CYS A 85 12.26 2.48 3.88
C CYS A 85 11.74 3.60 2.97
N GLY A 86 10.45 3.58 2.60
CA GLY A 86 9.83 4.59 1.75
C GLY A 86 9.80 5.98 2.38
N LEU A 87 9.68 6.07 3.70
CA LEU A 87 9.60 7.33 4.45
C LEU A 87 10.98 7.94 4.79
N ALA A 88 12.07 7.17 4.71
CA ALA A 88 13.39 7.54 5.25
C ALA A 88 13.95 8.89 4.76
N ASP A 89 13.60 9.32 3.54
CA ASP A 89 14.11 10.58 2.96
C ASP A 89 13.03 11.66 2.85
N LEU A 90 11.81 11.41 3.30
CA LEU A 90 10.80 12.44 3.37
C LEU A 90 11.15 13.38 4.54
N LYS A 91 11.76 14.51 4.20
CA LYS A 91 12.35 15.48 5.17
C LYS A 91 11.34 16.04 6.18
N THR A 92 10.07 15.99 5.87
CA THR A 92 8.97 16.41 6.75
C THR A 92 7.79 15.46 6.55
N LEU A 93 7.57 14.58 7.52
CA LEU A 93 6.34 13.80 7.62
C LEU A 93 5.28 14.67 8.29
N SER A 94 4.73 15.62 7.54
CA SER A 94 3.55 16.38 7.97
C SER A 94 2.37 15.99 7.09
N GLY A 95 1.20 15.80 7.68
CA GLY A 95 0.00 15.45 6.94
C GLY A 95 -0.27 13.93 6.85
N THR A 96 -0.84 13.50 5.74
CA THR A 96 -1.31 12.13 5.53
C THR A 96 -0.34 11.32 4.67
N VAL A 97 -0.05 10.09 5.09
CA VAL A 97 0.68 9.11 4.28
C VAL A 97 -0.31 8.05 3.78
N LEU A 98 -0.48 7.98 2.47
CA LEU A 98 -1.24 6.92 1.80
C LEU A 98 -0.30 5.76 1.47
N VAL A 99 -0.60 4.57 1.98
CA VAL A 99 0.14 3.35 1.67
C VAL A 99 -0.72 2.45 0.79
N ALA A 100 -0.25 2.11 -0.41
CA ALA A 100 -0.93 1.24 -1.34
C ALA A 100 -0.04 0.06 -1.75
N PHE A 101 -0.65 -1.11 -2.02
CA PHE A 101 0.08 -2.25 -2.55
C PHE A 101 0.17 -2.16 -4.08
N GLY A 102 1.38 -2.18 -4.62
CA GLY A 102 1.63 -2.07 -6.07
C GLY A 102 1.08 -3.22 -6.93
N ALA A 103 0.48 -4.22 -6.29
CA ALA A 103 -0.12 -5.37 -6.96
C ALA A 103 -1.65 -5.41 -6.88
N ASP A 104 -2.29 -4.31 -6.50
CA ASP A 104 -3.75 -4.18 -6.37
C ASP A 104 -4.33 -3.24 -7.44
N PRO A 105 -4.34 -3.67 -8.72
CA PRO A 105 -4.64 -2.81 -9.86
C PRO A 105 -6.10 -2.33 -9.91
N MET A 106 -6.97 -2.93 -9.11
CA MET A 106 -8.40 -2.60 -9.06
C MET A 106 -8.74 -1.51 -8.04
N ILE A 107 -7.75 -1.02 -7.28
CA ILE A 107 -7.97 0.11 -6.38
C ILE A 107 -8.34 1.35 -7.20
N THR A 108 -9.37 2.06 -6.76
CA THR A 108 -9.86 3.26 -7.46
C THR A 108 -9.47 4.53 -6.74
N THR A 109 -9.33 5.63 -7.48
CA THR A 109 -9.14 6.98 -6.92
C THR A 109 -10.21 7.33 -5.91
N GLU A 110 -11.47 6.95 -6.18
CA GLU A 110 -12.60 7.23 -5.27
C GLU A 110 -12.44 6.52 -3.93
N THR A 111 -12.01 5.24 -3.94
CA THR A 111 -11.74 4.49 -2.72
C THR A 111 -10.62 5.13 -1.91
N LEU A 112 -9.52 5.49 -2.56
CA LEU A 112 -8.40 6.15 -1.91
C LEU A 112 -8.79 7.51 -1.33
N LYS A 113 -9.60 8.29 -2.05
CA LYS A 113 -10.14 9.57 -1.59
C LYS A 113 -10.97 9.40 -0.31
N LYS A 114 -11.87 8.42 -0.27
CA LYS A 114 -12.66 8.12 0.94
C LYS A 114 -11.79 7.74 2.13
N MET A 115 -10.68 7.04 1.93
CA MET A 115 -9.73 6.74 3.01
C MET A 115 -9.06 8.00 3.56
N ILE A 116 -8.67 8.92 2.67
CA ILE A 116 -8.07 10.21 3.06
C ILE A 116 -9.11 11.06 3.81
N GLU A 117 -10.33 11.16 3.29
CA GLU A 117 -11.45 11.88 3.94
C GLU A 117 -11.76 11.32 5.34
N ALA A 118 -11.70 9.99 5.51
CA ALA A 118 -11.88 9.36 6.82
C ALA A 118 -10.75 9.69 7.82
N ARG A 119 -9.58 10.13 7.33
CA ARG A 119 -8.46 10.60 8.13
C ARG A 119 -8.55 12.10 8.44
N GLU A 120 -9.26 12.88 7.61
CA GLU A 120 -9.33 14.35 7.67
C GLU A 120 -10.61 14.83 8.38
N ILE A 121 -10.88 14.29 9.55
CA ILE A 121 -12.01 14.68 10.41
C ILE A 121 -11.53 15.46 11.64
N GLU A 122 -12.43 16.03 12.42
CA GLU A 122 -12.11 16.89 13.58
C GLU A 122 -11.23 16.17 14.62
N ASN A 123 -11.51 14.89 14.88
CA ASN A 123 -10.69 14.02 15.73
C ASN A 123 -10.13 12.88 14.87
N PRO A 124 -9.04 13.12 14.13
CA PRO A 124 -8.56 12.18 13.14
C PRO A 124 -8.03 10.90 13.78
N PRO A 125 -8.37 9.72 13.24
CA PRO A 125 -7.74 8.49 13.66
C PRO A 125 -6.26 8.49 13.24
N ASP A 126 -5.40 7.83 14.01
CA ASP A 126 -3.98 7.69 13.64
C ASP A 126 -3.80 6.83 12.39
N VAL A 127 -4.66 5.83 12.21
CA VAL A 127 -4.62 4.89 11.07
C VAL A 127 -6.03 4.66 10.53
N VAL A 128 -6.15 4.66 9.20
CA VAL A 128 -7.34 4.20 8.47
C VAL A 128 -6.95 2.98 7.64
N VAL A 129 -7.66 1.87 7.79
CA VAL A 129 -7.41 0.63 7.06
C VAL A 129 -8.58 0.32 6.14
N LEU A 130 -8.29 0.08 4.86
CA LEU A 130 -9.26 -0.44 3.91
C LEU A 130 -9.42 -1.95 4.10
N GLY A 131 -10.57 -2.35 4.58
CA GLY A 131 -10.97 -3.76 4.68
C GLY A 131 -12.09 -4.10 3.71
N PHE A 132 -12.38 -5.38 3.56
CA PHE A 132 -13.53 -5.85 2.81
C PHE A 132 -14.21 -7.01 3.54
N ARG A 133 -15.48 -7.23 3.24
CA ARG A 133 -16.24 -8.37 3.77
C ARG A 133 -16.35 -9.43 2.68
N THR A 134 -16.11 -10.67 3.06
CA THR A 134 -16.23 -11.83 2.17
C THR A 134 -16.83 -13.00 2.94
N GLU A 135 -17.62 -13.83 2.24
CA GLU A 135 -18.16 -15.06 2.79
C GLU A 135 -17.08 -16.13 3.01
N ASN A 136 -16.03 -16.11 2.17
CA ASN A 136 -14.90 -17.01 2.28
C ASN A 136 -13.59 -16.20 2.45
N PRO A 137 -13.17 -15.96 3.68
CA PRO A 137 -11.99 -15.14 3.96
C PRO A 137 -10.65 -15.86 3.66
N ASP A 138 -10.63 -17.20 3.49
CA ASP A 138 -9.47 -18.03 3.15
C ASP A 138 -8.16 -17.50 3.80
N ARG A 139 -7.22 -17.04 2.98
CA ARG A 139 -5.88 -16.60 3.40
C ARG A 139 -5.72 -15.11 3.68
N TYR A 140 -6.82 -14.38 3.74
CA TYR A 140 -6.76 -12.97 4.12
C TYR A 140 -6.59 -12.83 5.63
N GLY A 141 -5.87 -11.81 6.08
CA GLY A 141 -5.84 -11.41 7.48
C GLY A 141 -7.23 -10.98 7.98
N ARG A 142 -7.45 -11.03 9.26
CA ARG A 142 -8.72 -10.63 9.92
C ARG A 142 -8.55 -9.29 10.60
N LEU A 143 -9.46 -8.37 10.33
CA LEU A 143 -9.59 -7.14 11.09
C LEU A 143 -10.46 -7.43 12.32
N VAL A 144 -9.89 -7.34 13.50
CA VAL A 144 -10.60 -7.46 14.77
C VAL A 144 -10.99 -6.05 15.20
N LEU A 145 -12.27 -5.86 15.44
CA LEU A 145 -12.82 -4.57 15.87
C LEU A 145 -13.25 -4.67 17.34
N ASP A 146 -13.12 -3.55 18.06
CA ASP A 146 -13.68 -3.42 19.41
C ASP A 146 -15.20 -3.21 19.38
N ASP A 147 -15.82 -3.08 20.55
CA ASP A 147 -17.27 -2.88 20.71
C ASP A 147 -17.76 -1.56 20.08
N ASP A 148 -16.89 -0.58 19.91
CA ASP A 148 -17.16 0.71 19.24
C ASP A 148 -16.94 0.65 17.71
N GLY A 149 -16.53 -0.51 17.18
CA GLY A 149 -16.24 -0.72 15.76
C GLY A 149 -14.91 -0.15 15.30
N LYS A 150 -13.98 0.17 16.22
CA LYS A 150 -12.62 0.60 15.90
C LYS A 150 -11.71 -0.60 15.72
N LEU A 151 -10.69 -0.45 14.86
CA LEU A 151 -9.69 -1.48 14.63
C LEU A 151 -8.85 -1.69 15.91
N GLU A 152 -8.95 -2.86 16.50
CA GLU A 152 -8.13 -3.29 17.64
C GLU A 152 -6.82 -3.91 17.17
N ARG A 153 -6.90 -4.86 16.22
CA ARG A 153 -5.73 -5.57 15.69
C ARG A 153 -6.01 -6.20 14.34
N ILE A 154 -4.93 -6.56 13.64
CA ILE A 154 -4.95 -7.37 12.42
C ILE A 154 -4.32 -8.73 12.76
N VAL A 155 -5.03 -9.82 12.45
CA VAL A 155 -4.59 -11.17 12.74
C VAL A 155 -4.32 -11.90 11.42
N GLU A 156 -3.11 -12.37 11.23
CA GLU A 156 -2.74 -13.17 10.06
C GLU A 156 -3.32 -14.59 10.17
N VAL A 157 -3.53 -15.25 9.02
CA VAL A 157 -4.12 -16.60 8.97
C VAL A 157 -3.32 -17.61 9.80
N SER A 158 -1.99 -17.50 9.82
CA SER A 158 -1.14 -18.38 10.64
C SER A 158 -1.36 -18.26 12.15
N GLU A 159 -2.03 -17.18 12.58
CA GLU A 159 -2.36 -16.88 13.98
C GLU A 159 -3.86 -17.03 14.26
N ALA A 160 -4.69 -17.10 13.19
CA ALA A 160 -6.16 -17.12 13.29
C ALA A 160 -6.70 -18.45 13.88
N ASP A 161 -5.97 -19.56 13.76
CA ASP A 161 -6.35 -20.86 14.33
C ASP A 161 -6.25 -20.89 15.87
N THR A 162 -5.80 -19.80 16.49
CA THR A 162 -5.68 -19.65 17.95
C THR A 162 -6.75 -18.73 18.56
N ILE A 163 -7.70 -18.26 17.74
CA ILE A 163 -8.79 -17.37 18.19
C ILE A 163 -10.09 -18.18 18.16
N ASP A 164 -10.52 -18.68 19.31
CA ASP A 164 -11.87 -19.17 19.59
C ASP A 164 -12.82 -18.01 19.90
#